data_2cfc520706ccdbf43575f7090c7d1c02
#
_entry.id   2cfc520706ccdbf43575f7090c7d1c02
#
_cell.length_a   1.000
_cell.length_b   1.000
_cell.length_c   1.000
_cell.angle_alpha   90.00
_cell.angle_beta   90.00
_cell.angle_gamma   90.00
#
_symmetry.space_group_name_H-M   'P 1'
#
loop_
_entity.id
_entity.type
_entity.pdbx_description
1 polymer ?
#
loop_
_entity_poly.entity_id
_entity_poly.type
_entity_poly.pdbx_seq_one_letter_code
_entity_poly.pdbx_strand_id
1 'polypeptide(L)'
;AKYANLYSGLPYEKDRLQSCIVYIHQLKPGCIPDVDNLSKPIVDSFTGVMYKDDSQIIKRSAIILELKDFDFVTVDATNMPLEIYEDFNTYHENKEENIVLFEVDKVVLNTIKIGEFWLWK
;
A
#
# COMPACT_ATOMS: atom_id res chain seq x y z
N ALA A 1 16.27 5.19 1.65
CA ALA A 1 15.12 4.98 0.79
C ALA A 1 15.02 6.08 -0.27
N LYS A 2 14.66 5.70 -1.46
CA LYS A 2 14.66 6.61 -2.62
C LYS A 2 13.76 7.84 -2.43
N TYR A 3 12.63 7.66 -1.73
CA TYR A 3 11.64 8.73 -1.58
C TYR A 3 11.65 9.38 -0.20
N ALA A 4 12.60 9.07 0.65
CA ALA A 4 12.60 9.54 2.03
C ALA A 4 12.64 11.07 2.13
N ASN A 5 13.28 11.73 1.19
CA ASN A 5 13.38 13.19 1.16
C ASN A 5 12.10 13.92 0.69
N LEU A 6 11.13 13.19 0.15
CA LEU A 6 9.85 13.77 -0.23
C LEU A 6 8.93 14.03 0.98
N TYR A 7 9.26 13.45 2.11
CA TYR A 7 8.43 13.50 3.31
C TYR A 7 9.26 13.98 4.49
N SER A 8 8.65 14.79 5.34
CA SER A 8 9.26 15.23 6.58
C SER A 8 8.59 14.55 7.76
N GLY A 9 9.31 14.52 8.89
CA GLY A 9 8.76 13.97 10.14
C GLY A 9 8.74 12.46 10.23
N LEU A 10 9.45 11.77 9.34
CA LEU A 10 9.59 10.31 9.40
C LEU A 10 10.87 9.91 10.15
N PRO A 11 10.89 8.74 10.79
CA PRO A 11 9.77 7.82 10.97
C PRO A 11 8.76 8.34 11.99
N TYR A 12 7.52 7.89 11.87
CA TYR A 12 6.51 8.13 12.90
C TYR A 12 6.94 7.42 14.20
N GLU A 13 7.00 8.15 15.31
CA GLU A 13 7.53 7.64 16.57
C GLU A 13 6.53 6.80 17.36
N LYS A 14 5.33 7.33 17.58
CA LYS A 14 4.32 6.73 18.44
C LYS A 14 2.91 6.79 17.88
N ASP A 15 2.74 7.38 16.71
CA ASP A 15 1.41 7.56 16.13
C ASP A 15 0.80 6.20 15.77
N ARG A 16 -0.51 6.10 15.95
CA ARG A 16 -1.26 4.97 15.42
C ARG A 16 -1.50 5.21 13.94
N LEU A 17 -1.21 4.21 13.12
CA LEU A 17 -1.11 4.36 11.68
C LEU A 17 -2.07 3.45 10.95
N GLN A 18 -2.36 3.84 9.72
CA GLN A 18 -3.02 2.99 8.72
C GLN A 18 -2.12 2.83 7.51
N SER A 19 -2.16 1.67 6.90
CA SER A 19 -1.41 1.39 5.68
C SER A 19 -2.31 0.94 4.55
N CYS A 20 -1.88 1.25 3.34
CA CYS A 20 -2.53 0.77 2.13
C CYS A 20 -1.47 0.23 1.18
N ILE A 21 -1.68 -0.97 0.69
CA ILE A 21 -0.80 -1.61 -0.27
C ILE A 21 -1.60 -1.89 -1.53
N VAL A 22 -1.08 -1.45 -2.66
CA VAL A 22 -1.60 -1.84 -3.97
C VAL A 22 -0.50 -2.60 -4.69
N TYR A 23 -0.75 -3.88 -4.92
CA TYR A 23 0.15 -4.75 -5.64
C TYR A 23 -0.40 -5.00 -7.03
N ILE A 24 0.39 -4.66 -8.04
CA ILE A 24 -0.01 -4.77 -9.44
C ILE A 24 0.84 -5.83 -10.12
N HIS A 25 0.18 -6.86 -10.65
CA HIS A 25 0.83 -7.92 -11.40
C HIS A 25 0.53 -7.75 -12.87
N GLN A 26 1.55 -7.50 -13.68
CA GLN A 26 1.38 -7.12 -15.08
C GLN A 26 1.66 -8.23 -16.08
N LEU A 27 2.11 -9.38 -15.64
CA LEU A 27 2.43 -10.50 -16.53
C LEU A 27 1.41 -11.62 -16.39
N LYS A 28 1.78 -12.83 -16.76
CA LYS A 28 0.88 -13.98 -16.83
C LYS A 28 0.10 -14.20 -15.53
N PRO A 29 -1.17 -14.59 -15.62
CA PRO A 29 -1.88 -15.05 -14.44
C PRO A 29 -1.24 -16.29 -13.87
N GLY A 30 -1.30 -16.47 -12.56
CA GLY A 30 -1.02 -17.74 -11.94
C GLY A 30 -0.05 -17.81 -10.78
N CYS A 31 0.89 -16.93 -10.57
CA CYS A 31 1.82 -16.99 -9.44
C CYS A 31 1.70 -15.80 -8.53
N ILE A 32 0.45 -15.44 -8.20
CA ILE A 32 0.16 -14.30 -7.34
C ILE A 32 0.04 -14.81 -5.91
N PRO A 33 0.82 -14.26 -4.96
CA PRO A 33 0.71 -14.63 -3.55
C PRO A 33 -0.61 -14.16 -2.94
N ASP A 34 -1.02 -14.77 -1.85
CA ASP A 34 -2.14 -14.27 -1.05
C ASP A 34 -1.84 -12.87 -0.53
N VAL A 35 -2.89 -12.09 -0.33
CA VAL A 35 -2.79 -10.74 0.21
C VAL A 35 -2.03 -10.73 1.54
N ASP A 36 -2.33 -11.68 2.42
CA ASP A 36 -1.66 -11.77 3.73
C ASP A 36 -0.17 -12.08 3.60
N ASN A 37 0.18 -13.02 2.73
CA ASN A 37 1.58 -13.39 2.50
C ASN A 37 2.38 -12.26 1.86
N LEU A 38 1.70 -11.37 1.15
CA LEU A 38 2.31 -10.23 0.49
C LEU A 38 2.48 -9.05 1.44
N SER A 39 1.48 -8.74 2.24
CA SER A 39 1.45 -7.50 3.03
C SER A 39 2.48 -7.50 4.16
N LYS A 40 2.69 -8.63 4.85
CA LYS A 40 3.60 -8.67 5.98
C LYS A 40 5.05 -8.33 5.60
N PRO A 41 5.68 -8.96 4.58
CA PRO A 41 7.03 -8.58 4.19
C PRO A 41 7.17 -7.12 3.76
N ILE A 42 6.15 -6.57 3.10
CA ILE A 42 6.17 -5.18 2.67
C ILE A 42 6.14 -4.25 3.89
N VAL A 43 5.24 -4.50 4.82
CA VAL A 43 5.15 -3.71 6.06
C VAL A 43 6.46 -3.81 6.85
N ASP A 44 7.01 -5.01 7.00
CA ASP A 44 8.26 -5.21 7.74
C ASP A 44 9.43 -4.45 7.10
N SER A 45 9.46 -4.33 5.78
CA SER A 45 10.57 -3.67 5.07
C SER A 45 10.62 -2.17 5.33
N PHE A 46 9.51 -1.55 5.73
CA PHE A 46 9.46 -0.12 6.03
C PHE A 46 9.65 0.22 7.51
N THR A 47 9.82 -0.79 8.37
CA THR A 47 10.13 -0.57 9.78
C THR A 47 11.49 0.13 9.90
N GLY A 48 11.52 1.21 10.67
CA GLY A 48 12.71 2.05 10.82
C GLY A 48 12.82 3.15 9.75
N VAL A 49 12.02 3.08 8.69
CA VAL A 49 12.01 4.08 7.63
C VAL A 49 10.79 5.00 7.74
N MET A 50 9.60 4.43 7.76
CA MET A 50 8.36 5.20 7.82
C MET A 50 7.73 5.19 9.21
N TYR A 51 7.97 4.16 9.99
CA TYR A 51 7.50 4.03 11.38
C TYR A 51 8.54 3.26 12.19
N LYS A 52 8.50 3.46 13.49
CA LYS A 52 9.48 2.85 14.38
C LYS A 52 9.21 1.37 14.61
N ASP A 53 7.93 1.00 14.68
CA ASP A 53 7.48 -0.36 14.93
C ASP A 53 6.21 -0.63 14.12
N ASP A 54 6.13 -1.78 13.50
CA ASP A 54 4.97 -2.18 12.70
C ASP A 54 3.70 -2.35 13.55
N SER A 55 3.83 -2.51 14.87
CA SER A 55 2.70 -2.53 15.79
C SER A 55 1.93 -1.21 15.82
N GLN A 56 2.52 -0.12 15.33
CA GLN A 56 1.83 1.16 15.18
C GLN A 56 0.71 1.09 14.14
N ILE A 57 0.80 0.16 13.19
CA ILE A 57 -0.20 0.02 12.13
C ILE A 57 -1.37 -0.80 12.67
N ILE A 58 -2.47 -0.12 12.92
CA ILE A 58 -3.69 -0.75 13.48
C ILE A 58 -4.78 -0.96 12.44
N LYS A 59 -4.61 -0.40 11.26
CA LYS A 59 -5.53 -0.60 10.15
C LYS A 59 -4.71 -0.85 8.89
N ARG A 60 -4.96 -1.98 8.24
CA ARG A 60 -4.25 -2.38 7.03
C ARG A 60 -5.24 -2.63 5.91
N SER A 61 -4.90 -2.14 4.74
CA SER A 61 -5.64 -2.35 3.52
C SER A 61 -4.66 -2.87 2.47
N ALA A 62 -5.02 -3.92 1.76
CA ALA A 62 -4.18 -4.46 0.71
C ALA A 62 -5.06 -4.96 -0.43
N ILE A 63 -4.65 -4.66 -1.65
CA ILE A 63 -5.36 -5.08 -2.84
C ILE A 63 -4.35 -5.60 -3.87
N ILE A 64 -4.73 -6.66 -4.56
CA ILE A 64 -3.97 -7.23 -5.66
C ILE A 64 -4.74 -6.95 -6.95
N LEU A 65 -4.07 -6.31 -7.90
CA LEU A 65 -4.63 -6.02 -9.22
C LEU A 65 -3.82 -6.76 -10.28
N GLU A 66 -4.53 -7.40 -11.21
CA GLU A 66 -3.96 -7.95 -12.43
C GLU A 66 -4.14 -6.96 -13.57
N LEU A 67 -3.43 -7.16 -14.67
CA LEU A 67 -3.52 -6.28 -15.82
C LEU A 67 -4.95 -6.12 -16.35
N LYS A 68 -5.73 -7.20 -16.34
CA LYS A 68 -7.13 -7.18 -16.77
C LYS A 68 -8.04 -6.29 -15.93
N ASP A 69 -7.67 -6.04 -14.68
CA ASP A 69 -8.48 -5.24 -13.77
C ASP A 69 -8.47 -3.77 -14.16
N PHE A 70 -7.47 -3.32 -14.92
CA PHE A 70 -7.37 -1.92 -15.34
C PHE A 70 -8.46 -1.52 -16.34
N ASP A 71 -9.20 -2.46 -16.89
CA ASP A 71 -10.39 -2.15 -17.70
C ASP A 71 -11.55 -1.64 -16.85
N PHE A 72 -11.51 -1.91 -15.52
CA PHE A 72 -12.61 -1.61 -14.60
C PHE A 72 -12.19 -0.73 -13.42
N VAL A 73 -10.90 -0.55 -13.18
CA VAL A 73 -10.38 0.15 -12.01
C VAL A 73 -9.68 1.43 -12.46
N THR A 74 -10.07 2.53 -11.84
CA THR A 74 -9.39 3.81 -12.03
C THR A 74 -8.45 4.05 -10.85
N VAL A 75 -7.20 4.36 -11.15
CA VAL A 75 -6.22 4.75 -10.14
C VAL A 75 -6.22 6.27 -10.03
N ASP A 76 -6.66 6.77 -8.87
CA ASP A 76 -6.62 8.20 -8.59
C ASP A 76 -5.28 8.54 -7.96
N ALA A 77 -4.43 9.21 -8.71
CA ALA A 77 -3.10 9.60 -8.29
C ALA A 77 -2.99 11.11 -7.98
N THR A 78 -4.11 11.77 -7.72
CA THR A 78 -4.15 13.22 -7.50
C THR A 78 -3.20 13.68 -6.41
N ASN A 79 -3.11 12.92 -5.31
CA ASN A 79 -2.28 13.28 -4.17
C ASN A 79 -0.90 12.59 -4.18
N MET A 80 -0.58 11.88 -5.23
CA MET A 80 0.71 11.19 -5.34
C MET A 80 1.81 12.21 -5.67
N PRO A 81 2.96 12.19 -4.96
CA PRO A 81 4.09 13.03 -5.33
C PRO A 81 4.52 12.79 -6.77
N LEU A 82 4.89 13.85 -7.47
CA LEU A 82 5.22 13.79 -8.90
C LEU A 82 6.32 12.76 -9.20
N GLU A 83 7.36 12.70 -8.38
CA GLU A 83 8.46 11.77 -8.58
C GLU A 83 7.99 10.32 -8.53
N ILE A 84 7.12 10.00 -7.58
CA ILE A 84 6.55 8.67 -7.46
C ILE A 84 5.63 8.37 -8.65
N TYR A 85 4.82 9.35 -9.05
CA TYR A 85 3.92 9.21 -10.19
C TYR A 85 4.68 8.92 -11.49
N GLU A 86 5.79 9.63 -11.70
CA GLU A 86 6.63 9.42 -12.88
C GLU A 86 7.27 8.03 -12.89
N ASP A 87 7.79 7.59 -11.74
CA ASP A 87 8.35 6.25 -11.61
C ASP A 87 7.28 5.17 -11.82
N PHE A 88 6.09 5.39 -11.27
CA PHE A 88 4.98 4.46 -11.47
C PHE A 88 4.62 4.32 -12.96
N ASN A 89 4.52 5.44 -13.68
CA ASN A 89 4.24 5.40 -15.10
C ASN A 89 5.34 4.70 -15.89
N THR A 90 6.60 4.92 -15.53
CA THR A 90 7.74 4.26 -16.16
C THR A 90 7.67 2.75 -15.96
N TYR A 91 7.40 2.30 -14.75
CA TYR A 91 7.29 0.87 -14.46
C TYR A 91 6.09 0.25 -15.19
N HIS A 92 5.00 0.97 -15.26
CA HIS A 92 3.81 0.50 -15.97
C HIS A 92 4.06 0.39 -17.48
N GLU A 93 4.70 1.38 -18.10
CA GLU A 93 5.06 1.37 -19.52
C GLU A 93 6.08 0.30 -19.85
N ASN A 94 7.05 0.09 -18.99
CA ASN A 94 8.08 -0.95 -19.15
C ASN A 94 7.56 -2.34 -18.85
N LYS A 95 6.29 -2.48 -18.45
CA LYS A 95 5.66 -3.76 -18.11
C LYS A 95 6.47 -4.54 -17.07
N GLU A 96 6.91 -3.85 -16.03
CA GLU A 96 7.52 -4.51 -14.89
C GLU A 96 6.56 -5.57 -14.35
N GLU A 97 7.10 -6.74 -14.03
CA GLU A 97 6.27 -7.86 -13.60
C GLU A 97 5.41 -7.53 -12.40
N ASN A 98 5.99 -6.85 -11.43
CA ASN A 98 5.32 -6.50 -10.20
C ASN A 98 5.56 -5.04 -9.86
N ILE A 99 4.50 -4.34 -9.51
CA ILE A 99 4.59 -2.97 -9.01
C ILE A 99 3.89 -2.94 -7.66
N VAL A 100 4.56 -2.37 -6.66
CA VAL A 100 3.99 -2.21 -5.32
C VAL A 100 3.91 -0.72 -4.99
N LEU A 101 2.71 -0.28 -4.67
CA LEU A 101 2.47 1.05 -4.11
C LEU A 101 2.16 0.89 -2.64
N PHE A 102 2.86 1.63 -1.80
CA PHE A 102 2.69 1.57 -0.35
C PHE A 102 2.43 2.97 0.19
N GLU A 103 1.39 3.10 0.99
CA GLU A 103 1.05 4.34 1.67
C GLU A 103 0.85 4.06 3.15
N VAL A 104 1.37 4.96 3.98
CA VAL A 104 1.12 4.94 5.41
C VAL A 104 0.80 6.36 5.87
N ASP A 105 -0.17 6.48 6.76
CA ASP A 105 -0.57 7.77 7.33
C ASP A 105 -1.15 7.54 8.73
N LYS A 106 -1.35 8.63 9.45
CA LYS A 106 -2.02 8.58 10.75
C LYS A 106 -3.44 8.05 10.56
N VAL A 107 -3.84 7.14 11.43
CA VAL A 107 -5.17 6.56 11.33
C VAL A 107 -6.24 7.59 11.71
N VAL A 108 -7.35 7.56 10.99
CA VAL A 108 -8.53 8.37 11.29
C VAL A 108 -9.61 7.46 11.83
N LEU A 109 -10.01 7.67 13.09
CA LEU A 109 -10.97 6.84 13.79
C LEU A 109 -12.26 7.61 14.13
N ASN A 110 -12.77 8.36 13.15
CA ASN A 110 -14.00 9.13 13.35
C ASN A 110 -15.25 8.27 13.32
N THR A 111 -15.31 7.38 12.34
CA THR A 111 -16.49 6.53 12.15
C THR A 111 -16.03 5.18 11.64
N ILE A 112 -16.51 4.13 12.28
CA ILE A 112 -16.34 2.77 11.80
C ILE A 112 -17.69 2.27 11.37
N LYS A 113 -17.86 2.00 10.08
CA LYS A 113 -19.10 1.50 9.54
C LYS A 113 -19.12 -0.01 9.66
N ILE A 114 -20.09 -0.51 10.43
CA ILE A 114 -20.32 -1.94 10.58
C ILE A 114 -21.62 -2.28 9.85
N GLY A 115 -21.51 -3.13 8.86
CA GLY A 115 -22.66 -3.57 8.07
C GLY A 115 -22.97 -5.03 8.34
N GLU A 116 -22.80 -5.87 7.34
CA GLU A 116 -23.12 -7.30 7.41
C GLU A 116 -21.98 -8.09 8.00
N PHE A 117 -21.65 -7.85 9.26
CA PHE A 117 -20.61 -8.58 9.96
C PHE A 117 -21.21 -9.73 10.76
N TRP A 118 -20.46 -10.80 10.87
CA TRP A 118 -20.80 -11.91 11.71
C TRP A 118 -20.10 -11.72 13.05
N LEU A 119 -20.86 -11.97 14.13
CA LEU A 119 -20.34 -11.90 15.48
C LEU A 119 -19.97 -13.29 15.94
N TRP A 120 -18.76 -13.44 16.41
CA TRP A 120 -18.29 -14.69 17.00
C TRP A 120 -17.30 -14.37 18.12
N LYS A 121 -17.15 -15.26 19.08
CA LYS A 121 -16.18 -15.03 20.16
C LYS A 121 -15.41 -16.30 20.52
#